data_ae699c7ef7cdf756876063922ff08fee
#
_entry.id   ae699c7ef7cdf756876063922ff08fee
#
_cell.length_a   1.000
_cell.length_b   1.000
_cell.length_c   1.000
_cell.angle_alpha   90.00
_cell.angle_beta   90.00
_cell.angle_gamma   90.00
#
_symmetry.space_group_name_H-M   'P 1'
#
loop_
_entity.id
_entity.type
_entity.pdbx_description
1 polymer ?
#
loop_
_entity_poly.entity_id
_entity_poly.type
_entity_poly.pdbx_seq_one_letter_code
_entity_poly.pdbx_strand_id
1 'polypeptide(L)'
;MYQLVIAEKPSVAQGLAAVLGAGQRREGYLEGNGWLVSWCVGHLAELADAAAYDPAYAKWRKEDLPILPEHWKFTISPDKRDQFDTLRTLLRREDVAEVVNACDAGREGELIFRTVYALAGCSKPISRLWISSMEDEAIREGFTHLRPGREYDGLHQAALCRSKADWLCLFYTSDAADDMQ
;
A
#
# COMPACT_ATOMS: atom_id res chain seq x y z
N MET A 1 -13.49 20.27 -5.05
CA MET A 1 -12.27 19.43 -5.07
C MET A 1 -12.25 18.59 -3.82
N TYR A 2 -11.83 17.33 -3.94
CA TYR A 2 -11.73 16.38 -2.83
C TYR A 2 -10.29 16.19 -2.39
N GLN A 3 -10.11 15.82 -1.12
CA GLN A 3 -8.91 15.17 -0.62
C GLN A 3 -9.19 13.66 -0.43
N LEU A 4 -8.31 12.80 -0.93
CA LEU A 4 -8.45 11.34 -0.82
C LEU A 4 -7.58 10.84 0.32
N VAL A 5 -8.21 10.24 1.32
CA VAL A 5 -7.53 9.57 2.45
C VAL A 5 -7.50 8.07 2.19
N ILE A 6 -6.34 7.45 2.30
CA ILE A 6 -6.18 6.00 2.16
C ILE A 6 -5.64 5.43 3.47
N ALA A 7 -6.47 4.64 4.15
CA ALA A 7 -6.12 3.92 5.37
C ALA A 7 -5.62 2.49 5.06
N GLU A 8 -5.02 1.83 6.03
CA GLU A 8 -4.57 0.44 5.88
C GLU A 8 -5.71 -0.57 5.94
N LYS A 9 -6.74 -0.28 6.76
CA LYS A 9 -7.85 -1.20 7.05
C LYS A 9 -9.20 -0.50 7.00
N PRO A 10 -10.28 -1.23 6.68
CA PRO A 10 -11.64 -0.67 6.64
C PRO A 10 -12.07 -0.01 7.95
N SER A 11 -11.74 -0.62 9.11
CA SER A 11 -12.10 -0.08 10.43
C SER A 11 -11.44 1.25 10.72
N VAL A 12 -10.18 1.41 10.34
CA VAL A 12 -9.44 2.67 10.47
C VAL A 12 -10.07 3.73 9.56
N ALA A 13 -10.37 3.38 8.31
CA ALA A 13 -11.03 4.30 7.37
C ALA A 13 -12.38 4.80 7.89
N GLN A 14 -13.17 3.93 8.51
CA GLN A 14 -14.46 4.31 9.11
C GLN A 14 -14.29 5.32 10.26
N GLY A 15 -13.31 5.10 11.13
CA GLY A 15 -12.98 6.05 12.22
C GLY A 15 -12.56 7.42 11.67
N LEU A 16 -11.64 7.43 10.70
CA LEU A 16 -11.21 8.67 10.03
C LEU A 16 -12.37 9.39 9.35
N ALA A 17 -13.21 8.65 8.61
CA ALA A 17 -14.37 9.20 7.91
C ALA A 17 -15.38 9.83 8.85
N ALA A 18 -15.64 9.22 10.01
CA ALA A 18 -16.55 9.76 11.03
C ALA A 18 -16.06 11.12 11.54
N VAL A 19 -14.77 11.24 11.85
CA VAL A 19 -14.15 12.49 12.33
C VAL A 19 -14.14 13.58 11.25
N LEU A 20 -13.90 13.20 9.98
CA LEU A 20 -13.85 14.10 8.84
C LEU A 20 -15.23 14.49 8.29
N GLY A 21 -16.29 13.82 8.74
CA GLY A 21 -17.65 14.06 8.25
C GLY A 21 -17.92 13.42 6.87
N ALA A 22 -17.18 12.42 6.48
CA ALA A 22 -17.39 11.65 5.25
C ALA A 22 -18.39 10.51 5.49
N GLY A 23 -19.66 10.85 5.68
CA GLY A 23 -20.71 9.92 6.14
C GLY A 23 -21.38 9.10 5.04
N GLN A 24 -21.22 9.44 3.76
CA GLN A 24 -21.91 8.73 2.67
C GLN A 24 -21.13 7.47 2.27
N ARG A 25 -21.72 6.32 2.50
CA ARG A 25 -21.13 5.03 2.14
C ARG A 25 -21.26 4.78 0.64
N ARG A 26 -20.15 4.41 0.01
CA ARG A 26 -20.03 3.97 -1.37
C ARG A 26 -19.39 2.59 -1.40
N GLU A 27 -19.31 2.01 -2.57
CA GLU A 27 -18.62 0.74 -2.77
C GLU A 27 -17.10 0.95 -2.67
N GLY A 28 -16.48 0.41 -1.61
CA GLY A 28 -15.05 0.50 -1.35
C GLY A 28 -14.55 1.84 -0.78
N TYR A 29 -15.42 2.82 -0.48
CA TYR A 29 -15.03 4.09 0.14
C TYR A 29 -16.20 4.81 0.84
N LEU A 30 -15.87 5.88 1.57
CA LEU A 30 -16.82 6.81 2.20
C LEU A 30 -16.59 8.22 1.62
N GLU A 31 -17.67 8.99 1.50
CA GLU A 31 -17.63 10.32 0.87
C GLU A 31 -18.39 11.34 1.73
N GLY A 32 -17.93 12.56 1.77
CA GLY A 32 -18.61 13.69 2.39
C GLY A 32 -17.66 14.79 2.80
N ASN A 33 -18.18 15.97 3.00
CA ASN A 33 -17.46 17.15 3.49
C ASN A 33 -16.12 17.45 2.76
N GLY A 34 -16.07 17.19 1.44
CA GLY A 34 -14.83 17.37 0.64
C GLY A 34 -13.79 16.25 0.79
N TRP A 35 -14.14 15.17 1.49
CA TRP A 35 -13.28 14.02 1.72
C TRP A 35 -13.78 12.77 0.99
N LEU A 36 -12.85 12.01 0.47
CA LEU A 36 -13.02 10.62 0.07
C LEU A 36 -12.13 9.79 0.98
N VAL A 37 -12.68 8.81 1.66
CA VAL A 37 -11.92 7.96 2.58
C VAL A 37 -12.06 6.52 2.13
N SER A 38 -10.94 5.94 1.69
CA SER A 38 -10.86 4.56 1.26
C SER A 38 -9.79 3.81 2.05
N TRP A 39 -9.57 2.55 1.73
CA TRP A 39 -8.67 1.70 2.50
C TRP A 39 -7.98 0.66 1.62
N CYS A 40 -6.82 0.22 2.06
CA CYS A 40 -6.23 -1.03 1.67
C CYS A 40 -6.85 -2.18 2.48
N VAL A 41 -6.58 -3.41 2.11
CA VAL A 41 -6.91 -4.61 2.91
C VAL A 41 -5.59 -5.28 3.27
N GLY A 42 -4.76 -4.57 4.04
CA GLY A 42 -3.34 -4.87 4.18
C GLY A 42 -2.60 -4.73 2.84
N HIS A 43 -1.67 -5.61 2.53
CA HIS A 43 -1.00 -5.63 1.23
C HIS A 43 -1.97 -6.02 0.12
N LEU A 44 -2.32 -5.08 -0.75
CA LEU A 44 -3.11 -5.32 -1.96
C LEU A 44 -2.27 -5.89 -3.10
N ALA A 45 -0.99 -5.56 -3.09
CA ALA A 45 -0.02 -6.02 -4.07
C ALA A 45 1.25 -6.50 -3.35
N GLU A 46 1.84 -7.53 -3.90
CA GLU A 46 3.05 -8.19 -3.40
C GLU A 46 4.08 -8.30 -4.52
N LEU A 47 5.34 -8.54 -4.17
CA LEU A 47 6.36 -8.85 -5.17
C LEU A 47 5.93 -10.12 -5.92
N ALA A 48 6.07 -10.10 -7.24
CA ALA A 48 5.66 -11.20 -8.09
C ALA A 48 6.54 -12.43 -7.82
N ASP A 49 5.94 -13.61 -7.94
CA ASP A 49 6.68 -14.88 -7.88
C ASP A 49 7.74 -14.99 -8.98
N ALA A 50 8.72 -15.85 -8.77
CA ALA A 50 9.81 -16.08 -9.71
C ALA A 50 9.31 -16.45 -11.12
N ALA A 51 8.25 -17.25 -11.21
CA ALA A 51 7.62 -17.63 -12.48
C ALA A 51 7.09 -16.44 -13.32
N ALA A 52 6.84 -15.30 -12.67
CA ALA A 52 6.42 -14.08 -13.40
C ALA A 52 7.59 -13.40 -14.14
N TYR A 53 8.83 -13.75 -13.81
CA TYR A 53 10.04 -13.27 -14.48
C TYR A 53 10.44 -14.20 -15.63
N ASP A 54 10.46 -15.51 -15.37
CA ASP A 54 10.69 -16.55 -16.37
C ASP A 54 9.84 -17.79 -16.01
N PRO A 55 9.04 -18.33 -16.94
CA PRO A 55 8.26 -19.57 -16.72
C PRO A 55 9.11 -20.78 -16.29
N ALA A 56 10.40 -20.80 -16.63
CA ALA A 56 11.31 -21.84 -16.19
C ALA A 56 11.45 -21.90 -14.65
N TYR A 57 11.31 -20.75 -13.98
CA TYR A 57 11.38 -20.62 -12.52
C TYR A 57 10.12 -21.12 -11.79
N ALA A 58 9.10 -21.58 -12.52
CA ALA A 58 7.94 -22.23 -11.91
C ALA A 58 8.31 -23.56 -11.22
N LYS A 59 9.41 -24.19 -11.63
CA LYS A 59 9.98 -25.36 -10.99
C LYS A 59 11.30 -24.95 -10.36
N TRP A 60 11.39 -25.13 -9.05
CA TRP A 60 12.61 -24.85 -8.30
C TRP A 60 13.74 -25.78 -8.73
N ARG A 61 14.83 -25.18 -9.13
CA ARG A 61 16.08 -25.88 -9.44
C ARG A 61 17.24 -25.10 -8.87
N LYS A 62 18.17 -25.79 -8.24
CA LYS A 62 19.35 -25.19 -7.61
C LYS A 62 20.21 -24.44 -8.63
N GLU A 63 20.21 -24.89 -9.88
CA GLU A 63 20.98 -24.29 -10.98
C GLU A 63 20.46 -22.91 -11.38
N ASP A 64 19.20 -22.60 -11.10
CA ASP A 64 18.58 -21.32 -11.43
C ASP A 64 18.88 -20.23 -10.40
N LEU A 65 19.48 -20.57 -9.26
CA LEU A 65 19.82 -19.62 -8.20
C LEU A 65 21.19 -18.98 -8.40
N PRO A 66 21.38 -17.69 -8.09
CA PRO A 66 20.40 -16.74 -7.55
C PRO A 66 19.49 -16.14 -8.62
N ILE A 67 18.18 -16.09 -8.36
CA ILE A 67 17.23 -15.31 -9.19
C ILE A 67 17.32 -13.85 -8.76
N LEU A 68 17.92 -13.00 -9.59
CA LEU A 68 18.11 -11.57 -9.31
C LEU A 68 17.35 -10.74 -10.36
N PRO A 69 16.10 -10.33 -10.08
CA PRO A 69 15.36 -9.52 -11.03
C PRO A 69 16.01 -8.14 -11.25
N GLU A 70 16.26 -7.76 -12.50
CA GLU A 70 16.68 -6.40 -12.84
C GLU A 70 15.58 -5.39 -12.57
N HIS A 71 14.33 -5.77 -12.89
CA HIS A 71 13.15 -4.96 -12.66
C HIS A 71 12.15 -5.73 -11.81
N TRP A 72 11.87 -5.20 -10.62
CA TRP A 72 10.93 -5.79 -9.69
C TRP A 72 9.48 -5.60 -10.16
N LYS A 73 8.75 -6.70 -10.27
CA LYS A 73 7.33 -6.73 -10.63
C LYS A 73 6.49 -6.88 -9.36
N PHE A 74 5.30 -6.29 -9.40
CA PHE A 74 4.29 -6.47 -8.38
C PHE A 74 3.05 -7.12 -9.01
N THR A 75 2.42 -7.99 -8.25
CA THR A 75 1.14 -8.61 -8.60
C THR A 75 0.08 -8.20 -7.59
N ILE A 76 -1.14 -7.98 -8.07
CA ILE A 76 -2.28 -7.69 -7.20
C ILE A 76 -2.91 -9.01 -6.83
N SER A 77 -3.13 -9.25 -5.52
CA SER A 77 -3.80 -10.44 -5.02
C SER A 77 -5.20 -10.55 -5.62
N PRO A 78 -5.56 -11.70 -6.22
CA PRO A 78 -6.83 -11.85 -6.95
C PRO A 78 -8.07 -11.50 -6.11
N ASP A 79 -8.08 -11.90 -4.85
CA ASP A 79 -9.15 -11.66 -3.87
C ASP A 79 -9.28 -10.19 -3.44
N LYS A 80 -8.28 -9.34 -3.76
CA LYS A 80 -8.24 -7.92 -3.41
C LYS A 80 -8.34 -7.00 -4.63
N ARG A 81 -8.58 -7.58 -5.80
CA ARG A 81 -8.59 -6.82 -7.06
C ARG A 81 -9.67 -5.75 -7.10
N ASP A 82 -10.86 -6.04 -6.62
CA ASP A 82 -11.98 -5.08 -6.64
C ASP A 82 -11.66 -3.83 -5.81
N GLN A 83 -11.04 -4.02 -4.65
CA GLN A 83 -10.63 -2.90 -3.81
C GLN A 83 -9.47 -2.12 -4.44
N PHE A 84 -8.53 -2.79 -5.10
CA PHE A 84 -7.48 -2.10 -5.84
C PHE A 84 -8.05 -1.28 -7.00
N ASP A 85 -9.01 -1.82 -7.74
CA ASP A 85 -9.65 -1.11 -8.87
C ASP A 85 -10.44 0.10 -8.39
N THR A 86 -11.10 0.01 -7.22
CA THR A 86 -11.71 1.15 -6.54
C THR A 86 -10.68 2.23 -6.21
N LEU A 87 -9.58 1.86 -5.55
CA LEU A 87 -8.50 2.80 -5.21
C LEU A 87 -7.89 3.43 -6.45
N ARG A 88 -7.63 2.64 -7.50
CA ARG A 88 -7.11 3.13 -8.77
C ARG A 88 -8.04 4.16 -9.41
N THR A 89 -9.34 3.91 -9.35
CA THR A 89 -10.36 4.84 -9.86
C THR A 89 -10.35 6.15 -9.07
N LEU A 90 -10.34 6.09 -7.73
CA LEU A 90 -10.30 7.26 -6.86
C LEU A 90 -9.01 8.08 -7.05
N LEU A 91 -7.85 7.40 -7.12
CA LEU A 91 -6.55 8.04 -7.33
C LEU A 91 -6.45 8.78 -8.67
N ARG A 92 -7.20 8.34 -9.69
CA ARG A 92 -7.23 8.95 -11.03
C ARG A 92 -8.30 10.01 -11.22
N ARG A 93 -9.21 10.21 -10.26
CA ARG A 93 -10.26 11.23 -10.36
C ARG A 93 -9.64 12.62 -10.52
N GLU A 94 -10.12 13.40 -11.48
CA GLU A 94 -9.63 14.76 -11.75
C GLU A 94 -10.00 15.74 -10.64
N ASP A 95 -11.10 15.49 -9.93
CA ASP A 95 -11.58 16.32 -8.82
C ASP A 95 -10.90 16.00 -7.47
N VAL A 96 -9.96 15.06 -7.43
CA VAL A 96 -9.08 14.79 -6.29
C VAL A 96 -7.80 15.61 -6.43
N ALA A 97 -7.58 16.54 -5.50
CA ALA A 97 -6.43 17.45 -5.53
C ALA A 97 -5.19 16.86 -4.87
N GLU A 98 -5.36 16.08 -3.82
CA GLU A 98 -4.29 15.58 -2.97
C GLU A 98 -4.66 14.21 -2.40
N VAL A 99 -3.65 13.40 -2.10
CA VAL A 99 -3.81 12.08 -1.48
C VAL A 99 -3.13 12.07 -0.12
N VAL A 100 -3.88 11.71 0.92
CA VAL A 100 -3.37 11.57 2.28
C VAL A 100 -3.10 10.10 2.57
N ASN A 101 -1.83 9.75 2.80
CA ASN A 101 -1.47 8.45 3.33
C ASN A 101 -1.80 8.40 4.82
N ALA A 102 -2.82 7.64 5.19
CA ALA A 102 -3.28 7.38 6.54
C ALA A 102 -3.12 5.91 6.94
N CYS A 103 -2.24 5.17 6.26
CA CYS A 103 -1.83 3.84 6.71
C CYS A 103 -1.02 3.93 8.01
N ASP A 104 -0.87 2.82 8.70
CA ASP A 104 -0.20 2.75 10.00
C ASP A 104 1.16 3.48 9.98
N ALA A 105 1.49 4.14 11.10
CA ALA A 105 2.71 4.90 11.26
C ALA A 105 3.93 3.97 11.34
N GLY A 106 4.50 3.61 10.20
CA GLY A 106 5.61 2.68 10.10
C GLY A 106 6.02 2.36 8.67
N ARG A 107 7.04 1.51 8.54
CA ARG A 107 7.59 1.07 7.25
C ARG A 107 6.55 0.34 6.40
N GLU A 108 5.75 -0.54 7.04
CA GLU A 108 4.74 -1.33 6.34
C GLU A 108 3.63 -0.44 5.77
N GLY A 109 3.13 0.52 6.55
CA GLY A 109 2.13 1.48 6.06
C GLY A 109 2.62 2.31 4.87
N GLU A 110 3.92 2.71 4.87
CA GLU A 110 4.52 3.38 3.70
C GLU A 110 4.60 2.44 2.50
N LEU A 111 5.01 1.18 2.69
CA LEU A 111 5.11 0.21 1.60
C LEU A 111 3.75 -0.07 0.98
N ILE A 112 2.74 -0.36 1.81
CA ILE A 112 1.37 -0.63 1.37
C ILE A 112 0.82 0.53 0.52
N PHE A 113 0.87 1.74 1.07
CA PHE A 113 0.35 2.92 0.38
C PHE A 113 1.10 3.21 -0.92
N ARG A 114 2.44 3.30 -0.86
CA ARG A 114 3.27 3.68 -2.03
C ARG A 114 3.20 2.66 -3.15
N THR A 115 3.07 1.39 -2.83
CA THR A 115 2.90 0.34 -3.85
C THR A 115 1.58 0.53 -4.60
N VAL A 116 0.47 0.72 -3.88
CA VAL A 116 -0.85 0.98 -4.49
C VAL A 116 -0.85 2.27 -5.31
N TYR A 117 -0.28 3.34 -4.76
CA TYR A 117 -0.17 4.63 -5.42
C TYR A 117 0.60 4.55 -6.74
N ALA A 118 1.75 3.86 -6.74
CA ALA A 118 2.58 3.67 -7.93
C ALA A 118 1.88 2.79 -8.99
N LEU A 119 1.28 1.66 -8.57
CA LEU A 119 0.56 0.75 -9.48
C LEU A 119 -0.71 1.40 -10.07
N ALA A 120 -1.35 2.31 -9.34
CA ALA A 120 -2.45 3.10 -9.88
C ALA A 120 -2.00 4.13 -10.92
N GLY A 121 -0.69 4.41 -11.05
CA GLY A 121 -0.14 5.44 -11.92
C GLY A 121 -0.54 6.84 -11.50
N CYS A 122 -0.64 7.07 -10.20
CA CYS A 122 -0.98 8.39 -9.65
C CYS A 122 0.26 9.27 -9.56
N SER A 123 0.09 10.58 -9.78
CA SER A 123 1.15 11.59 -9.67
C SER A 123 0.74 12.80 -8.82
N LYS A 124 -0.37 12.69 -8.09
CA LYS A 124 -0.90 13.77 -7.25
C LYS A 124 0.00 14.01 -6.03
N PRO A 125 -0.03 15.21 -5.44
CA PRO A 125 0.67 15.45 -4.17
C PRO A 125 0.26 14.46 -3.09
N ILE A 126 1.25 14.04 -2.29
CA ILE A 126 1.04 13.14 -1.15
C ILE A 126 1.30 13.91 0.13
N SER A 127 0.34 13.84 1.05
CA SER A 127 0.52 14.21 2.44
C SER A 127 0.45 12.98 3.34
N ARG A 128 1.12 13.03 4.49
CA ARG A 128 1.21 11.93 5.45
C ARG A 128 0.53 12.31 6.77
N LEU A 129 -0.45 11.52 7.14
CA LEU A 129 -1.01 11.50 8.50
C LEU A 129 -0.13 10.59 9.37
N TRP A 130 0.51 11.14 10.38
CA TRP A 130 1.37 10.37 11.29
C TRP A 130 0.86 10.51 12.72
N ILE A 131 0.05 9.56 13.13
CA ILE A 131 -0.57 9.51 14.46
C ILE A 131 -0.35 8.15 15.11
N SER A 132 -0.29 8.12 16.42
CA SER A 132 -0.13 6.90 17.24
C SER A 132 -1.42 6.50 17.98
N SER A 133 -2.47 7.34 17.90
CA SER A 133 -3.77 7.09 18.52
C SER A 133 -4.87 7.31 17.50
N MET A 134 -5.93 6.51 17.60
CA MET A 134 -7.13 6.61 16.76
C MET A 134 -8.30 7.30 17.50
N GLU A 135 -8.02 8.00 18.59
CA GLU A 135 -9.01 8.85 19.27
C GLU A 135 -9.34 10.07 18.38
N ASP A 136 -10.58 10.50 18.45
CA ASP A 136 -11.11 11.59 17.62
C ASP A 136 -10.29 12.86 17.69
N GLU A 137 -9.79 13.22 18.88
CA GLU A 137 -8.97 14.41 19.08
C GLU A 137 -7.60 14.28 18.40
N ALA A 138 -6.95 13.11 18.55
CA ALA A 138 -5.67 12.83 17.89
C ALA A 138 -5.81 12.82 16.35
N ILE A 139 -6.92 12.31 15.83
CA ILE A 139 -7.21 12.35 14.39
C ILE A 139 -7.36 13.81 13.94
N ARG A 140 -8.19 14.62 14.61
CA ARG A 140 -8.38 16.05 14.24
C ARG A 140 -7.07 16.80 14.27
N GLU A 141 -6.29 16.65 15.33
CA GLU A 141 -4.97 17.27 15.45
C GLU A 141 -4.03 16.80 14.34
N GLY A 142 -3.99 15.50 14.05
CA GLY A 142 -3.17 14.93 12.99
C GLY A 142 -3.48 15.53 11.62
N PHE A 143 -4.75 15.74 11.29
CA PHE A 143 -5.15 16.37 10.03
C PHE A 143 -4.82 17.86 9.95
N THR A 144 -4.61 18.54 11.07
CA THR A 144 -4.08 19.92 11.07
C THR A 144 -2.55 19.97 10.90
N HIS A 145 -1.86 18.83 11.08
CA HIS A 145 -0.40 18.72 11.03
C HIS A 145 0.09 17.67 10.00
N LEU A 146 -0.60 17.60 8.87
CA LEU A 146 -0.17 16.72 7.78
C LEU A 146 1.25 17.11 7.32
N ARG A 147 2.07 16.12 7.05
CA ARG A 147 3.45 16.30 6.58
C ARG A 147 3.58 15.97 5.09
N PRO A 148 4.48 16.63 4.37
CA PRO A 148 4.77 16.26 2.98
C PRO A 148 5.21 14.81 2.85
N GLY A 149 4.61 14.05 1.94
CA GLY A 149 4.93 12.63 1.74
C GLY A 149 6.42 12.35 1.49
N ARG A 150 7.13 13.29 0.82
CA ARG A 150 8.57 13.17 0.53
C ARG A 150 9.46 13.01 1.78
N GLU A 151 9.02 13.46 2.94
CA GLU A 151 9.77 13.27 4.20
C GLU A 151 9.89 11.81 4.59
N TYR A 152 9.04 10.95 4.02
CA TYR A 152 8.97 9.51 4.29
C TYR A 152 9.55 8.66 3.16
N ASP A 153 10.20 9.27 2.16
CA ASP A 153 10.78 8.52 1.03
C ASP A 153 11.88 7.55 1.49
N GLY A 154 12.71 7.95 2.46
CA GLY A 154 13.71 7.07 3.06
C GLY A 154 13.10 5.87 3.79
N LEU A 155 11.96 6.08 4.47
CA LEU A 155 11.24 5.01 5.17
C LEU A 155 10.64 4.01 4.16
N HIS A 156 10.06 4.50 3.07
CA HIS A 156 9.57 3.68 1.97
C HIS A 156 10.69 2.86 1.33
N GLN A 157 11.84 3.49 1.03
CA GLN A 157 12.98 2.78 0.45
C GLN A 157 13.50 1.68 1.37
N ALA A 158 13.57 1.94 2.68
CA ALA A 158 13.97 0.93 3.67
C ALA A 158 12.99 -0.26 3.70
N ALA A 159 11.68 0.00 3.62
CA ALA A 159 10.66 -1.04 3.56
C ALA A 159 10.76 -1.87 2.28
N LEU A 160 10.93 -1.20 1.14
CA LEU A 160 11.08 -1.86 -0.16
C LEU A 160 12.35 -2.72 -0.23
N CYS A 161 13.49 -2.22 0.29
CA CYS A 161 14.72 -3.00 0.38
C CYS A 161 14.55 -4.25 1.23
N ARG A 162 13.86 -4.14 2.38
CA ARG A 162 13.56 -5.29 3.22
C ARG A 162 12.68 -6.29 2.49
N SER A 163 11.59 -5.86 1.86
CA SER A 163 10.71 -6.75 1.11
C SER A 163 11.45 -7.51 0.00
N LYS A 164 12.37 -6.85 -0.70
CA LYS A 164 13.22 -7.49 -1.71
C LYS A 164 14.21 -8.48 -1.09
N ALA A 165 14.81 -8.13 0.05
CA ALA A 165 15.72 -9.03 0.75
C ALA A 165 14.99 -10.27 1.28
N ASP A 166 13.80 -10.10 1.86
CA ASP A 166 12.97 -11.21 2.33
C ASP A 166 12.56 -12.10 1.14
N TRP A 167 12.20 -11.54 0.00
CA TRP A 167 11.91 -12.29 -1.23
C TRP A 167 13.12 -13.13 -1.67
N LEU A 168 14.31 -12.54 -1.74
CA LEU A 168 15.55 -13.25 -2.08
C LEU A 168 15.86 -14.34 -1.06
N CYS A 169 15.76 -14.05 0.24
CA CYS A 169 16.06 -15.00 1.30
C CYS A 169 15.11 -16.20 1.31
N LEU A 170 13.80 -15.99 1.11
CA LEU A 170 12.83 -17.07 1.05
C LEU A 170 13.15 -18.04 -0.08
N PHE A 171 13.59 -17.54 -1.20
CA PHE A 171 14.03 -18.36 -2.32
C PHE A 171 15.29 -19.16 -2.04
N TYR A 172 16.15 -18.76 -1.10
CA TYR A 172 17.34 -19.50 -0.73
C TYR A 172 17.13 -20.48 0.42
N THR A 173 16.12 -20.26 1.27
CA THR A 173 16.03 -20.99 2.55
C THR A 173 14.90 -22.01 2.58
N SER A 174 13.84 -21.86 1.79
CA SER A 174 12.68 -22.76 1.87
C SER A 174 12.93 -24.13 1.23
N ASP A 175 13.85 -24.26 0.27
CA ASP A 175 14.16 -25.54 -0.39
C ASP A 175 15.40 -26.26 0.15
N ALA A 176 16.31 -25.56 0.83
CA ALA A 176 17.46 -26.23 1.43
C ALA A 176 17.10 -27.17 2.59
N ALA A 177 15.88 -27.07 3.14
CA ALA A 177 15.42 -27.89 4.24
C ALA A 177 14.69 -29.16 3.76
N ASP A 178 14.07 -29.17 2.58
CA ASP A 178 13.32 -30.34 2.06
C ASP A 178 14.23 -31.32 1.30
N ASP A 179 15.35 -30.87 0.73
CA ASP A 179 16.30 -31.73 0.04
C ASP A 179 17.31 -32.46 0.97
N MET A 180 17.18 -32.29 2.30
CA MET A 180 18.02 -32.95 3.30
C MET A 180 17.32 -34.06 4.08
N GLN A 181 16.19 -34.58 3.59
CA GLN A 181 15.53 -35.78 4.15
C GLN A 181 15.58 -36.98 3.21
#